data_d5b29b6cfdd8086139aaab76000bf9cf
#
_entry.id   d5b29b6cfdd8086139aaab76000bf9cf
#
_cell.length_a   1.000
_cell.length_b   1.000
_cell.length_c   1.000
_cell.angle_alpha   90.00
_cell.angle_beta   90.00
_cell.angle_gamma   90.00
#
_symmetry.space_group_name_H-M   'P 1'
#
loop_
_entity.id
_entity.type
_entity.pdbx_description
1 polymer ?
#
loop_
_entity_poly.entity_id
_entity_poly.type
_entity_poly.pdbx_seq_one_letter_code
_entity_poly.pdbx_strand_id
1 'polypeptide(L)'
;MKVLKVFFLLFPAIIFLSCETNIADLVIQNGMVYTVDEFKPTAEAVAVKNGKIMAVGTVNNMRSLIGKNTEVLDLKGATMVPGLIEGHGHFMGLGYAKMRLDLLSVSSYNELVDMVAAAVKETEPGEWILGRG
;
A
#
# COMPACT_ATOMS: atom_id res chain seq x y z
N MET A 1 -43.72 -57.22 -28.45
CA MET A 1 -43.80 -55.92 -27.69
C MET A 1 -42.67 -55.92 -26.70
N LYS A 2 -41.59 -55.14 -26.98
CA LYS A 2 -40.43 -55.01 -26.07
C LYS A 2 -40.59 -53.72 -25.24
N VAL A 3 -40.76 -53.87 -23.92
CA VAL A 3 -40.89 -52.78 -22.99
C VAL A 3 -39.47 -52.26 -22.70
N LEU A 4 -39.16 -51.04 -23.18
CA LEU A 4 -37.92 -50.32 -22.92
C LEU A 4 -37.98 -49.72 -21.50
N LYS A 5 -37.21 -50.29 -20.57
CA LYS A 5 -37.05 -49.72 -19.21
C LYS A 5 -36.06 -48.58 -19.30
N VAL A 6 -36.57 -47.35 -19.23
CA VAL A 6 -35.75 -46.14 -19.05
C VAL A 6 -35.34 -46.05 -17.56
N PHE A 7 -34.05 -46.30 -17.29
CA PHE A 7 -33.46 -46.15 -15.97
C PHE A 7 -33.05 -44.69 -15.82
N PHE A 8 -33.85 -43.92 -15.10
CA PHE A 8 -33.54 -42.51 -14.77
C PHE A 8 -32.49 -42.49 -13.67
N LEU A 9 -31.21 -42.30 -14.03
CA LEU A 9 -30.13 -42.07 -13.07
C LEU A 9 -30.29 -40.67 -12.52
N LEU A 10 -30.87 -40.56 -11.31
CA LEU A 10 -30.82 -39.38 -10.45
C LEU A 10 -29.38 -39.21 -9.98
N PHE A 11 -28.65 -38.35 -10.66
CA PHE A 11 -27.33 -37.87 -10.20
C PHE A 11 -27.58 -36.80 -9.10
N PRO A 12 -27.24 -37.03 -7.82
CA PRO A 12 -27.37 -35.99 -6.82
C PRO A 12 -26.36 -34.92 -7.16
N ALA A 13 -26.82 -33.76 -7.62
CA ALA A 13 -25.99 -32.53 -7.69
C ALA A 13 -25.64 -32.14 -6.26
N ILE A 14 -24.45 -32.55 -5.80
CA ILE A 14 -23.85 -32.05 -4.56
C ILE A 14 -23.46 -30.61 -4.83
N ILE A 15 -24.37 -29.71 -4.47
CA ILE A 15 -24.08 -28.26 -4.42
C ILE A 15 -23.11 -28.09 -3.26
N PHE A 16 -21.79 -27.97 -3.57
CA PHE A 16 -20.82 -27.47 -2.63
C PHE A 16 -21.17 -26.00 -2.34
N LEU A 17 -21.99 -25.78 -1.31
CA LEU A 17 -22.06 -24.47 -0.66
C LEU A 17 -20.67 -24.21 -0.08
N SER A 18 -19.83 -23.54 -0.87
CA SER A 18 -18.61 -22.93 -0.33
C SER A 18 -19.06 -21.88 0.68
N CYS A 19 -19.09 -22.26 1.93
CA CYS A 19 -19.24 -21.31 3.01
C CYS A 19 -17.94 -20.48 3.01
N GLU A 20 -17.97 -19.35 2.31
CA GLU A 20 -16.87 -18.39 2.38
C GLU A 20 -16.78 -17.93 3.82
N THR A 21 -15.81 -18.48 4.55
CA THR A 21 -15.61 -18.11 5.94
C THR A 21 -15.25 -16.61 5.96
N ASN A 22 -16.11 -15.82 6.59
CA ASN A 22 -15.93 -14.37 6.77
C ASN A 22 -14.84 -14.08 7.81
N ILE A 23 -13.70 -14.76 7.69
CA ILE A 23 -12.54 -14.62 8.56
C ILE A 23 -11.51 -13.76 7.85
N ALA A 24 -10.99 -12.78 8.55
CA ALA A 24 -9.95 -11.88 8.08
C ALA A 24 -8.57 -12.57 8.07
N ASP A 25 -7.70 -12.14 7.17
CA ASP A 25 -6.29 -12.51 7.18
C ASP A 25 -5.52 -11.67 8.20
N LEU A 26 -5.90 -10.39 8.33
CA LEU A 26 -5.30 -9.42 9.25
C LEU A 26 -6.39 -8.58 9.91
N VAL A 27 -6.27 -8.37 11.21
CA VAL A 27 -7.05 -7.38 11.97
C VAL A 27 -6.09 -6.41 12.63
N ILE A 28 -6.25 -5.12 12.35
CA ILE A 28 -5.52 -4.02 12.98
C ILE A 28 -6.45 -3.38 13.99
N GLN A 29 -6.03 -3.22 15.24
CA GLN A 29 -6.89 -2.77 16.33
C GLN A 29 -6.15 -1.95 17.40
N ASN A 30 -6.91 -1.42 18.37
CA ASN A 30 -6.41 -0.68 19.53
C ASN A 30 -5.66 0.60 19.15
N GLY A 31 -6.16 1.34 18.15
CA GLY A 31 -5.63 2.62 17.74
C GLY A 31 -6.69 3.59 17.25
N MET A 32 -6.28 4.79 16.87
CA MET A 32 -7.12 5.78 16.22
C MET A 32 -7.00 5.61 14.70
N VAL A 33 -8.05 5.14 14.05
CA VAL A 33 -8.11 4.99 12.59
C VAL A 33 -8.85 6.18 11.99
N TYR A 34 -8.18 7.01 11.18
CA TYR A 34 -8.82 8.03 10.35
C TYR A 34 -9.23 7.41 9.02
N THR A 35 -10.51 7.42 8.71
CA THR A 35 -11.07 6.72 7.55
C THR A 35 -11.12 7.56 6.29
N VAL A 36 -11.08 8.90 6.43
CA VAL A 36 -11.35 9.89 5.36
C VAL A 36 -12.78 9.76 4.80
N ASP A 37 -13.68 9.12 5.54
CA ASP A 37 -15.11 9.05 5.25
C ASP A 37 -15.84 10.14 6.06
N GLU A 38 -16.57 11.02 5.39
CA GLU A 38 -17.28 12.14 6.02
C GLU A 38 -18.35 11.68 7.03
N PHE A 39 -18.95 10.52 6.79
CA PHE A 39 -20.02 9.98 7.65
C PHE A 39 -19.47 9.15 8.82
N LYS A 40 -18.23 8.68 8.70
CA LYS A 40 -17.58 7.85 9.72
C LYS A 40 -16.09 8.17 9.81
N PRO A 41 -15.73 9.38 10.24
CA PRO A 41 -14.37 9.91 10.12
C PRO A 41 -13.31 9.14 10.93
N THR A 42 -13.73 8.41 11.97
CA THR A 42 -12.83 7.62 12.82
C THR A 42 -13.36 6.23 13.09
N ALA A 43 -12.44 5.30 13.36
CA ALA A 43 -12.71 3.93 13.80
C ALA A 43 -11.63 3.46 14.78
N GLU A 44 -11.80 2.28 15.36
CA GLU A 44 -10.86 1.66 16.32
C GLU A 44 -10.11 0.48 15.70
N ALA A 45 -10.65 -0.10 14.62
CA ALA A 45 -10.10 -1.29 14.00
C ALA A 45 -10.46 -1.42 12.52
N VAL A 46 -9.59 -2.15 11.79
CA VAL A 46 -9.73 -2.49 10.38
C VAL A 46 -9.48 -3.98 10.20
N ALA A 47 -10.35 -4.68 9.47
CA ALA A 47 -10.14 -6.06 9.05
C ALA A 47 -9.84 -6.12 7.55
N VAL A 48 -8.87 -6.96 7.18
CA VAL A 48 -8.39 -7.14 5.81
C VAL A 48 -8.50 -8.61 5.42
N LYS A 49 -8.95 -8.88 4.19
CA LYS A 49 -8.98 -10.20 3.58
C LYS A 49 -8.54 -10.13 2.13
N ASN A 50 -7.64 -11.01 1.70
CA ASN A 50 -7.11 -11.04 0.33
C ASN A 50 -6.59 -9.68 -0.15
N GLY A 51 -5.90 -8.93 0.73
CA GLY A 51 -5.36 -7.60 0.43
C GLY A 51 -6.39 -6.48 0.30
N LYS A 52 -7.66 -6.74 0.67
CA LYS A 52 -8.74 -5.74 0.63
C LYS A 52 -9.32 -5.50 2.01
N ILE A 53 -9.67 -4.26 2.29
CA ILE A 53 -10.41 -3.90 3.51
C ILE A 53 -11.80 -4.54 3.43
N MET A 54 -12.13 -5.40 4.39
CA MET A 54 -13.43 -6.05 4.47
C MET A 54 -14.35 -5.42 5.52
N ALA A 55 -13.78 -4.80 6.55
CA ALA A 55 -14.53 -4.12 7.59
C ALA A 55 -13.72 -3.00 8.24
N VAL A 56 -14.41 -1.91 8.62
CA VAL A 56 -13.88 -0.80 9.42
C VAL A 56 -14.87 -0.49 10.53
N GLY A 57 -14.43 -0.42 11.79
CA GLY A 57 -15.35 -0.19 12.90
C GLY A 57 -14.69 -0.24 14.28
N THR A 58 -15.47 -0.71 15.26
CA THR A 58 -14.99 -0.89 16.63
C THR A 58 -14.23 -2.22 16.77
N VAL A 59 -13.40 -2.34 17.80
CA VAL A 59 -12.74 -3.62 18.15
C VAL A 59 -13.77 -4.75 18.33
N ASN A 60 -14.91 -4.46 18.94
CA ASN A 60 -15.95 -5.46 19.13
C ASN A 60 -16.52 -6.01 17.82
N ASN A 61 -16.67 -5.16 16.80
CA ASN A 61 -17.13 -5.59 15.46
C ASN A 61 -16.15 -6.57 14.79
N MET A 62 -14.86 -6.50 15.11
CA MET A 62 -13.83 -7.34 14.49
C MET A 62 -13.73 -8.73 15.11
N ARG A 63 -14.24 -8.95 16.34
CA ARG A 63 -14.10 -10.24 17.06
C ARG A 63 -14.59 -11.45 16.26
N SER A 64 -15.71 -11.31 15.56
CA SER A 64 -16.27 -12.40 14.73
C SER A 64 -15.49 -12.68 13.46
N LEU A 65 -14.59 -11.78 13.09
CA LEU A 65 -13.73 -11.87 11.88
C LEU A 65 -12.35 -12.47 12.21
N ILE A 66 -12.01 -12.63 13.50
CA ILE A 66 -10.74 -13.20 13.94
C ILE A 66 -10.89 -14.72 14.02
N GLY A 67 -10.08 -15.43 13.25
CA GLY A 67 -9.98 -16.89 13.26
C GLY A 67 -8.58 -17.35 13.69
N LYS A 68 -8.37 -18.66 13.65
CA LYS A 68 -7.11 -19.29 14.10
C LYS A 68 -5.87 -18.77 13.38
N ASN A 69 -6.02 -18.41 12.11
CA ASN A 69 -4.91 -17.98 11.25
C ASN A 69 -4.91 -16.47 11.00
N THR A 70 -5.79 -15.70 11.65
CA THR A 70 -5.83 -14.25 11.53
C THR A 70 -4.64 -13.63 12.26
N GLU A 71 -3.85 -12.84 11.56
CA GLU A 71 -2.86 -11.96 12.18
C GLU A 71 -3.57 -10.81 12.89
N VAL A 72 -3.16 -10.51 14.12
CA VAL A 72 -3.72 -9.38 14.88
C VAL A 72 -2.60 -8.39 15.19
N LEU A 73 -2.68 -7.20 14.59
CA LEU A 73 -1.75 -6.10 14.83
C LEU A 73 -2.36 -5.13 15.85
N ASP A 74 -1.74 -5.03 17.01
CA ASP A 74 -2.11 -4.07 18.05
C ASP A 74 -1.36 -2.75 17.85
N LEU A 75 -2.11 -1.68 17.58
CA LEU A 75 -1.55 -0.33 17.39
C LEU A 75 -1.10 0.34 18.69
N LYS A 76 -1.48 -0.21 19.85
CA LYS A 76 -1.11 0.33 21.17
C LYS A 76 -1.37 1.83 21.32
N GLY A 77 -2.49 2.30 20.76
CA GLY A 77 -2.89 3.71 20.77
C GLY A 77 -2.29 4.55 19.63
N ALA A 78 -1.50 3.96 18.74
CA ALA A 78 -1.00 4.71 17.59
C ALA A 78 -2.10 5.06 16.58
N THR A 79 -1.83 6.06 15.75
CA THR A 79 -2.73 6.53 14.69
C THR A 79 -2.48 5.76 13.39
N MET A 80 -3.56 5.34 12.75
CA MET A 80 -3.57 4.77 11.40
C MET A 80 -4.30 5.70 10.45
N VAL A 81 -3.69 5.95 9.30
CA VAL A 81 -4.27 6.75 8.20
C VAL A 81 -4.17 5.96 6.90
N PRO A 82 -5.00 6.24 5.88
CA PRO A 82 -4.79 5.74 4.53
C PRO A 82 -3.42 6.15 3.99
N GLY A 83 -2.85 5.32 3.10
CA GLY A 83 -1.58 5.65 2.45
C GLY A 83 -1.66 7.00 1.74
N LEU A 84 -0.61 7.80 1.88
CA LEU A 84 -0.52 9.10 1.23
C LEU A 84 -0.36 8.91 -0.27
N ILE A 85 -1.12 9.69 -1.06
CA ILE A 85 -1.07 9.68 -2.51
C ILE A 85 -0.57 11.04 -2.97
N GLU A 86 0.63 11.08 -3.55
CA GLU A 86 1.15 12.28 -4.21
C GLU A 86 0.66 12.31 -5.66
N GLY A 87 -0.30 13.19 -5.92
CA GLY A 87 -0.92 13.34 -7.25
C GLY A 87 -0.19 14.31 -8.19
N HIS A 88 0.81 15.04 -7.68
CA HIS A 88 1.56 16.05 -8.45
C HIS A 88 3.07 15.96 -8.22
N GLY A 89 3.61 14.76 -8.17
CA GLY A 89 5.04 14.52 -7.94
C GLY A 89 5.88 14.74 -9.21
N HIS A 90 6.92 15.60 -9.13
CA HIS A 90 7.92 15.79 -10.17
C HIS A 90 9.04 14.74 -10.08
N PHE A 91 8.67 13.46 -10.12
CA PHE A 91 9.61 12.34 -9.91
C PHE A 91 10.80 12.37 -10.85
N MET A 92 10.56 12.62 -12.16
CA MET A 92 11.64 12.77 -13.14
C MET A 92 12.53 13.99 -12.84
N GLY A 93 11.93 15.09 -12.37
CA GLY A 93 12.67 16.29 -11.94
C GLY A 93 13.61 16.01 -10.77
N LEU A 94 13.15 15.20 -9.79
CA LEU A 94 13.99 14.75 -8.69
C LEU A 94 15.15 13.87 -9.17
N GLY A 95 14.91 12.96 -10.12
CA GLY A 95 15.94 12.15 -10.75
C GLY A 95 17.01 13.01 -11.39
N TYR A 96 16.63 13.95 -12.25
CA TYR A 96 17.57 14.89 -12.89
C TYR A 96 18.32 15.76 -11.87
N ALA A 97 17.68 16.20 -10.79
CA ALA A 97 18.35 16.96 -9.74
C ALA A 97 19.47 16.16 -9.06
N LYS A 98 19.27 14.84 -8.87
CA LYS A 98 20.28 13.95 -8.29
C LYS A 98 21.46 13.63 -9.24
N MET A 99 21.27 13.82 -10.53
CA MET A 99 22.32 13.61 -11.57
C MET A 99 23.12 14.88 -11.86
N ARG A 100 22.82 16.00 -11.21
CA ARG A 100 23.44 17.31 -11.44
C ARG A 100 24.11 17.81 -10.18
N LEU A 101 25.02 18.77 -10.32
CA LEU A 101 25.55 19.50 -9.18
C LEU A 101 24.42 20.33 -8.52
N ASP A 102 24.23 20.13 -7.23
CA ASP A 102 23.33 20.95 -6.43
C ASP A 102 24.04 22.24 -6.02
N LEU A 103 23.71 23.32 -6.71
CA LEU A 103 24.30 24.65 -6.49
C LEU A 103 23.39 25.55 -5.63
N LEU A 104 22.25 25.05 -5.13
CA LEU A 104 21.31 25.82 -4.30
C LEU A 104 21.90 26.23 -2.96
N SER A 105 22.83 25.44 -2.44
CA SER A 105 23.50 25.71 -1.15
C SER A 105 24.80 26.50 -1.27
N VAL A 106 25.23 26.80 -2.52
CA VAL A 106 26.49 27.52 -2.76
C VAL A 106 26.38 28.98 -2.34
N SER A 107 27.28 29.42 -1.46
CA SER A 107 27.27 30.76 -0.88
C SER A 107 28.26 31.74 -1.51
N SER A 108 29.19 31.26 -2.34
CA SER A 108 30.20 32.09 -2.98
C SER A 108 30.62 31.57 -4.37
N TYR A 109 31.15 32.47 -5.18
CA TYR A 109 31.72 32.10 -6.49
C TYR A 109 32.88 31.11 -6.37
N ASN A 110 33.75 31.25 -5.38
CA ASN A 110 34.87 30.33 -5.18
C ASN A 110 34.36 28.91 -4.85
N GLU A 111 33.36 28.78 -4.02
CA GLU A 111 32.73 27.49 -3.67
C GLU A 111 32.13 26.83 -4.93
N LEU A 112 31.46 27.59 -5.78
CA LEU A 112 30.96 27.10 -7.07
C LEU A 112 32.07 26.56 -7.93
N VAL A 113 33.18 27.32 -8.10
CA VAL A 113 34.32 26.91 -8.88
C VAL A 113 34.96 25.64 -8.32
N ASP A 114 35.09 25.53 -7.00
CA ASP A 114 35.65 24.35 -6.36
C ASP A 114 34.77 23.10 -6.58
N MET A 115 33.44 23.25 -6.48
CA MET A 115 32.51 22.16 -6.80
C MET A 115 32.60 21.67 -8.24
N VAL A 116 32.68 22.61 -9.21
CA VAL A 116 32.85 22.27 -10.61
C VAL A 116 34.21 21.59 -10.84
N ALA A 117 35.27 22.11 -10.22
CA ALA A 117 36.62 21.54 -10.34
C ALA A 117 36.69 20.12 -9.73
N ALA A 118 35.94 19.85 -8.68
CA ALA A 118 35.81 18.50 -8.11
C ALA A 118 35.11 17.57 -9.11
N ALA A 119 33.97 18.01 -9.67
CA ALA A 119 33.21 17.22 -10.64
C ALA A 119 34.01 16.90 -11.93
N VAL A 120 34.84 17.83 -12.40
CA VAL A 120 35.70 17.60 -13.55
C VAL A 120 36.63 16.40 -13.36
N LYS A 121 37.09 16.14 -12.14
CA LYS A 121 38.01 15.02 -11.84
C LYS A 121 37.32 13.66 -11.96
N GLU A 122 36.01 13.64 -11.78
CA GLU A 122 35.18 12.41 -11.78
C GLU A 122 34.46 12.22 -13.13
N THR A 123 34.57 13.16 -14.06
CA THR A 123 33.86 13.17 -15.34
C THR A 123 34.79 12.80 -16.47
N GLU A 124 34.35 11.94 -17.40
CA GLU A 124 35.15 11.57 -18.57
C GLU A 124 35.32 12.75 -19.56
N PRO A 125 36.46 12.82 -20.28
CA PRO A 125 36.68 13.88 -21.26
C PRO A 125 35.59 13.93 -22.33
N GLY A 126 34.95 15.08 -22.50
CA GLY A 126 33.89 15.32 -23.49
C GLY A 126 32.47 15.20 -22.92
N GLU A 127 32.31 14.79 -21.68
CA GLU A 127 31.01 14.79 -20.99
C GLU A 127 30.66 16.17 -20.41
N TRP A 128 29.37 16.49 -20.40
CA TRP A 128 28.87 17.74 -19.84
C TRP A 128 28.64 17.63 -18.33
N ILE A 129 29.15 18.62 -17.62
CA ILE A 129 28.83 18.80 -16.20
C ILE A 129 27.66 19.79 -16.11
N LEU A 130 26.56 19.34 -15.57
CA LEU A 130 25.37 20.15 -15.41
C LEU A 130 25.15 20.46 -13.92
N GLY A 131 24.75 21.68 -13.62
CA GLY A 131 24.39 22.14 -12.27
C GLY A 131 23.11 22.94 -12.29
N ARG A 132 22.50 23.10 -11.10
CA ARG A 132 21.36 23.95 -10.88
C ARG A 132 21.50 24.65 -9.52
N GLY A 133 21.35 25.98 -9.51
CA GLY A 133 21.28 26.87 -8.36
C GLY A 133 20.26 27.96 -8.55
#